data_7e780d35fd76fe27cbd4bc78d78f032b
#
_entry.id   7e780d35fd76fe27cbd4bc78d78f032b
#
_cell.length_a   1.000
_cell.length_b   1.000
_cell.length_c   1.000
_cell.angle_alpha   90.00
_cell.angle_beta   90.00
_cell.angle_gamma   90.00
#
_symmetry.space_group_name_H-M   'P 1'
#
loop_
_entity.id
_entity.type
_entity.pdbx_description
1 polymer ?
#
loop_
_entity_poly.entity_id
_entity_poly.type
_entity_poly.pdbx_seq_one_letter_code
_entity_poly.pdbx_strand_id
1 'polypeptide(L)'
;MILAHGHPGTAGDPGLAGLVTAAACVPAVAGYAAGAARLRRRGDAWPRWRDASFTAGGTALAWAAAGPLPGGPFTAHMVQHMIVGMAAPLLLVLARPVTLVLRALPPGAGRGGLLAAAHSAPVGVLLFPPLAALLDVGGLWLLYRTELFAAARHLPWLHALVHAHVLAAGLLFTFSVCQLDPVRRRRSPALRGTALLAAGAAHAVLAKSLYAAAPPGTVFTTADLRTGARVMYYGGDLVEVALAVVLAGSWYAAAGRAWARRRRADPRARRGRGRATAGEGARPIEAAGRPIVTEPPDGFRR
;
A
#
# COMPACT_ATOMS: atom_id res chain seq x y z
N MET A 1 24.58 -32.41 -41.70
CA MET A 1 24.77 -30.95 -41.68
C MET A 1 23.37 -30.35 -41.73
N ILE A 2 22.73 -30.22 -40.56
CA ILE A 2 21.40 -29.59 -40.41
C ILE A 2 21.62 -28.44 -39.46
N LEU A 3 21.65 -27.24 -40.00
CA LEU A 3 21.72 -26.00 -39.26
C LEU A 3 20.36 -25.78 -38.58
N ALA A 4 20.29 -26.09 -37.28
CA ALA A 4 19.20 -25.65 -36.44
C ALA A 4 19.37 -24.13 -36.19
N HIS A 5 18.61 -23.32 -36.92
CA HIS A 5 18.43 -21.92 -36.60
C HIS A 5 17.63 -21.81 -35.33
N GLY A 6 18.30 -21.91 -34.16
CA GLY A 6 17.81 -21.39 -32.92
C GLY A 6 17.88 -19.88 -33.00
N HIS A 7 16.75 -19.21 -33.18
CA HIS A 7 16.66 -17.77 -32.92
C HIS A 7 17.04 -17.54 -31.45
N PRO A 8 18.13 -16.83 -31.17
CA PRO A 8 18.30 -16.30 -29.82
C PRO A 8 17.19 -15.27 -29.65
N GLY A 9 16.20 -15.58 -28.81
CA GLY A 9 15.23 -14.58 -28.35
C GLY A 9 16.03 -13.38 -27.89
N THR A 10 15.91 -12.29 -28.60
CA THR A 10 16.51 -11.02 -28.22
C THR A 10 16.09 -10.69 -26.81
N ALA A 11 17.05 -10.49 -25.90
CA ALA A 11 16.80 -10.00 -24.55
C ALA A 11 16.10 -8.63 -24.68
N GLY A 12 14.77 -8.61 -24.71
CA GLY A 12 13.98 -7.40 -24.94
C GLY A 12 12.61 -7.61 -25.57
N ASP A 13 12.31 -8.82 -26.10
CA ASP A 13 10.99 -9.05 -26.68
C ASP A 13 10.00 -9.46 -25.57
N PRO A 14 8.99 -8.60 -25.23
CA PRO A 14 8.00 -8.94 -24.22
C PRO A 14 7.16 -10.10 -24.77
N GLY A 15 7.29 -11.29 -24.19
CA GLY A 15 6.44 -12.41 -24.55
C GLY A 15 4.94 -12.05 -24.45
N LEU A 16 4.08 -12.85 -25.10
CA LEU A 16 2.63 -12.63 -25.14
C LEU A 16 2.05 -12.33 -23.74
N ALA A 17 2.51 -13.02 -22.70
CA ALA A 17 2.07 -12.80 -21.32
C ALA A 17 2.40 -11.38 -20.80
N GLY A 18 3.57 -10.85 -21.14
CA GLY A 18 3.98 -9.48 -20.81
C GLY A 18 3.08 -8.44 -21.48
N LEU A 19 2.83 -8.61 -22.78
CA LEU A 19 1.95 -7.73 -23.54
C LEU A 19 0.51 -7.77 -23.01
N VAL A 20 -0.02 -8.95 -22.70
CA VAL A 20 -1.37 -9.11 -22.10
C VAL A 20 -1.44 -8.41 -20.74
N THR A 21 -0.40 -8.56 -19.91
CA THR A 21 -0.35 -7.91 -18.59
C THR A 21 -0.31 -6.38 -18.74
N ALA A 22 0.54 -5.85 -19.62
CA ALA A 22 0.62 -4.43 -19.91
C ALA A 22 -0.70 -3.88 -20.45
N ALA A 23 -1.33 -4.59 -21.39
CA ALA A 23 -2.62 -4.22 -21.95
C ALA A 23 -3.74 -4.22 -20.89
N ALA A 24 -3.71 -5.16 -19.95
CA ALA A 24 -4.70 -5.23 -18.85
C ALA A 24 -4.56 -4.08 -17.83
N CYS A 25 -3.36 -3.50 -17.70
CA CYS A 25 -3.16 -2.34 -16.82
C CYS A 25 -3.92 -1.09 -17.32
N VAL A 26 -4.08 -0.92 -18.63
CA VAL A 26 -4.75 0.25 -19.21
C VAL A 26 -6.22 0.35 -18.77
N PRO A 27 -7.08 -0.66 -19.00
CA PRO A 27 -8.47 -0.61 -18.55
C PRO A 27 -8.59 -0.59 -17.01
N ALA A 28 -7.65 -1.19 -16.28
CA ALA A 28 -7.64 -1.13 -14.82
C ALA A 28 -7.42 0.31 -14.32
N VAL A 29 -6.43 1.02 -14.87
CA VAL A 29 -6.15 2.43 -14.53
C VAL A 29 -7.30 3.34 -14.98
N ALA A 30 -7.82 3.16 -16.20
CA ALA A 30 -8.95 3.93 -16.71
C ALA A 30 -10.22 3.72 -15.86
N GLY A 31 -10.52 2.48 -15.49
CA GLY A 31 -11.65 2.13 -14.61
C GLY A 31 -11.53 2.73 -13.22
N TYR A 32 -10.31 2.70 -12.65
CA TYR A 32 -10.03 3.36 -11.37
C TYR A 32 -10.27 4.87 -11.46
N ALA A 33 -9.71 5.53 -12.48
CA ALA A 33 -9.86 6.97 -12.71
C ALA A 33 -11.34 7.37 -12.92
N ALA A 34 -12.09 6.58 -13.70
CA ALA A 34 -13.52 6.78 -13.92
C ALA A 34 -14.34 6.65 -12.62
N GLY A 35 -14.03 5.63 -11.80
CA GLY A 35 -14.64 5.45 -10.47
C GLY A 35 -14.37 6.63 -9.54
N ALA A 36 -13.11 7.09 -9.48
CA ALA A 36 -12.72 8.24 -8.70
C ALA A 36 -13.38 9.55 -9.18
N ALA A 37 -13.47 9.76 -10.50
CA ALA A 37 -14.19 10.88 -11.08
C ALA A 37 -15.69 10.86 -10.74
N ARG A 38 -16.32 9.67 -10.79
CA ARG A 38 -17.73 9.48 -10.40
C ARG A 38 -17.97 9.87 -8.93
N LEU A 39 -17.09 9.47 -8.01
CA LEU A 39 -17.19 9.85 -6.60
C LEU A 39 -17.11 11.38 -6.44
N ARG A 40 -16.12 12.00 -7.04
CA ARG A 40 -15.95 13.47 -6.97
C ARG A 40 -17.15 14.23 -7.55
N ARG A 41 -17.76 13.76 -8.67
CA ARG A 41 -18.97 14.36 -9.23
C ARG A 41 -20.19 14.27 -8.30
N ARG A 42 -20.22 13.29 -7.40
CA ARG A 42 -21.24 13.15 -6.36
C ARG A 42 -20.98 13.97 -5.10
N GLY A 43 -19.87 14.75 -5.06
CA GLY A 43 -19.45 15.50 -3.88
C GLY A 43 -18.69 14.66 -2.84
N ASP A 44 -18.40 13.39 -3.13
CA ASP A 44 -17.63 12.53 -2.24
C ASP A 44 -16.16 12.95 -2.20
N ALA A 45 -15.58 13.07 -1.00
CA ALA A 45 -14.16 13.32 -0.83
C ALA A 45 -13.34 12.10 -1.27
N TRP A 46 -12.61 12.25 -2.38
CA TRP A 46 -11.65 11.28 -2.89
C TRP A 46 -10.34 11.98 -3.25
N PRO A 47 -9.25 11.77 -2.46
CA PRO A 47 -8.00 12.47 -2.65
C PRO A 47 -7.32 12.11 -3.97
N ARG A 48 -6.82 13.09 -4.71
CA ARG A 48 -6.13 12.89 -6.00
C ARG A 48 -4.83 12.09 -5.90
N TRP A 49 -4.15 12.13 -4.75
CA TRP A 49 -2.95 11.32 -4.56
C TRP A 49 -3.19 9.81 -4.70
N ARG A 50 -4.41 9.32 -4.43
CA ARG A 50 -4.77 7.92 -4.66
C ARG A 50 -4.87 7.59 -6.14
N ASP A 51 -5.35 8.52 -6.96
CA ASP A 51 -5.37 8.36 -8.42
C ASP A 51 -3.93 8.28 -8.93
N ALA A 52 -3.05 9.18 -8.47
CA ALA A 52 -1.63 9.18 -8.81
C ALA A 52 -0.95 7.87 -8.37
N SER A 53 -1.25 7.38 -7.15
CA SER A 53 -0.70 6.11 -6.63
C SER A 53 -1.14 4.92 -7.47
N PHE A 54 -2.44 4.82 -7.81
CA PHE A 54 -2.93 3.70 -8.63
C PHE A 54 -2.37 3.74 -10.06
N THR A 55 -2.33 4.91 -10.66
CA THR A 55 -1.74 5.11 -12.00
C THR A 55 -0.26 4.77 -12.00
N ALA A 56 0.51 5.25 -11.02
CA ALA A 56 1.93 4.92 -10.89
C ALA A 56 2.16 3.41 -10.73
N GLY A 57 1.37 2.73 -9.90
CA GLY A 57 1.42 1.27 -9.73
C GLY A 57 1.10 0.51 -11.01
N GLY A 58 0.02 0.89 -11.70
CA GLY A 58 -0.38 0.28 -12.98
C GLY A 58 0.63 0.53 -14.10
N THR A 59 1.17 1.75 -14.20
CA THR A 59 2.23 2.09 -15.18
C THR A 59 3.52 1.33 -14.88
N ALA A 60 3.91 1.22 -13.60
CA ALA A 60 5.09 0.45 -13.21
C ALA A 60 4.94 -1.04 -13.57
N LEU A 61 3.75 -1.64 -13.34
CA LEU A 61 3.46 -3.01 -13.75
C LEU A 61 3.53 -3.19 -15.28
N ALA A 62 2.93 -2.28 -16.04
CA ALA A 62 2.97 -2.33 -17.49
C ALA A 62 4.41 -2.22 -18.02
N TRP A 63 5.20 -1.32 -17.44
CA TRP A 63 6.61 -1.18 -17.79
C TRP A 63 7.43 -2.40 -17.41
N ALA A 64 7.24 -2.96 -16.22
CA ALA A 64 7.94 -4.17 -15.82
C ALA A 64 7.56 -5.41 -16.65
N ALA A 65 6.33 -5.44 -17.20
CA ALA A 65 5.85 -6.55 -18.02
C ALA A 65 6.32 -6.48 -19.47
N ALA A 66 6.45 -5.28 -20.06
CA ALA A 66 6.68 -5.11 -21.48
C ALA A 66 7.74 -4.06 -21.87
N GLY A 67 8.27 -3.32 -20.89
CA GLY A 67 9.27 -2.28 -21.12
C GLY A 67 10.71 -2.79 -21.04
N PRO A 68 11.67 -1.99 -21.55
CA PRO A 68 13.08 -2.28 -21.39
C PRO A 68 13.51 -2.11 -19.93
N LEU A 69 14.10 -3.14 -19.35
CA LEU A 69 14.62 -3.11 -17.99
C LEU A 69 16.14 -2.92 -17.99
N PRO A 70 16.69 -2.14 -17.04
CA PRO A 70 18.10 -1.83 -17.00
C PRO A 70 18.95 -3.00 -16.48
N GLY A 71 20.22 -3.05 -16.93
CA GLY A 71 21.23 -3.99 -16.45
C GLY A 71 21.33 -5.27 -17.27
N GLY A 72 22.11 -6.22 -16.75
CA GLY A 72 22.22 -7.56 -17.34
C GLY A 72 20.99 -8.42 -17.04
N PRO A 73 20.96 -9.66 -17.55
CA PRO A 73 19.76 -10.52 -17.45
C PRO A 73 19.27 -10.76 -16.03
N PHE A 74 20.17 -10.94 -15.06
CA PHE A 74 19.80 -11.14 -13.67
C PHE A 74 19.35 -9.84 -13.00
N THR A 75 20.05 -8.74 -13.25
CA THR A 75 19.69 -7.41 -12.73
C THR A 75 18.33 -6.98 -13.25
N ALA A 76 18.05 -7.12 -14.55
CA ALA A 76 16.75 -6.81 -15.15
C ALA A 76 15.62 -7.62 -14.50
N HIS A 77 15.85 -8.92 -14.28
CA HIS A 77 14.90 -9.78 -13.58
C HIS A 77 14.65 -9.31 -12.13
N MET A 78 15.70 -8.89 -11.39
CA MET A 78 15.54 -8.36 -10.03
C MET A 78 14.77 -7.05 -10.01
N VAL A 79 15.00 -6.14 -10.97
CA VAL A 79 14.21 -4.91 -11.14
C VAL A 79 12.74 -5.25 -11.39
N GLN A 80 12.48 -6.21 -12.30
CA GLN A 80 11.12 -6.68 -12.57
C GLN A 80 10.46 -7.25 -11.31
N HIS A 81 11.16 -8.12 -10.58
CA HIS A 81 10.69 -8.69 -9.32
C HIS A 81 10.33 -7.60 -8.30
N MET A 82 11.21 -6.62 -8.10
CA MET A 82 10.97 -5.52 -7.15
C MET A 82 9.72 -4.70 -7.50
N ILE A 83 9.51 -4.46 -8.80
CA ILE A 83 8.32 -3.72 -9.25
C ILE A 83 7.07 -4.56 -9.07
N VAL A 84 7.07 -5.79 -9.61
CA VAL A 84 5.87 -6.65 -9.65
C VAL A 84 5.49 -7.18 -8.27
N GLY A 85 6.48 -7.60 -7.47
CA GLY A 85 6.24 -8.20 -6.16
C GLY A 85 6.06 -7.21 -5.02
N MET A 86 6.63 -6.01 -5.13
CA MET A 86 6.71 -5.12 -3.96
C MET A 86 6.22 -3.68 -4.26
N ALA A 87 6.83 -2.95 -5.18
CA ALA A 87 6.55 -1.52 -5.37
C ALA A 87 5.15 -1.26 -5.95
N ALA A 88 4.77 -1.97 -7.00
CA ALA A 88 3.43 -1.83 -7.58
C ALA A 88 2.32 -2.31 -6.64
N PRO A 89 2.40 -3.48 -5.95
CA PRO A 89 1.50 -3.84 -4.89
C PRO A 89 1.30 -2.76 -3.83
N LEU A 90 2.38 -2.14 -3.34
CA LEU A 90 2.30 -1.05 -2.38
C LEU A 90 1.50 0.14 -2.93
N LEU A 91 1.83 0.61 -4.12
CA LEU A 91 1.16 1.75 -4.75
C LEU A 91 -0.33 1.47 -5.01
N LEU A 92 -0.66 0.26 -5.48
CA LEU A 92 -2.04 -0.15 -5.75
C LEU A 92 -2.86 -0.23 -4.45
N VAL A 93 -2.30 -0.80 -3.38
CA VAL A 93 -2.99 -0.94 -2.09
C VAL A 93 -3.19 0.41 -1.40
N LEU A 94 -2.21 1.33 -1.49
CA LEU A 94 -2.34 2.69 -0.98
C LEU A 94 -3.50 3.45 -1.61
N ALA A 95 -3.81 3.18 -2.86
CA ALA A 95 -4.94 3.76 -3.59
C ALA A 95 -6.32 3.30 -3.07
N ARG A 96 -6.40 2.23 -2.26
CA ARG A 96 -7.65 1.65 -1.72
C ARG A 96 -8.67 1.29 -2.79
N PRO A 97 -8.33 0.42 -3.75
CA PRO A 97 -9.18 0.11 -4.89
C PRO A 97 -10.51 -0.54 -4.49
N VAL A 98 -10.52 -1.42 -3.48
CA VAL A 98 -11.75 -2.06 -3.00
C VAL A 98 -12.72 -1.02 -2.41
N THR A 99 -12.22 -0.08 -1.62
CA THR A 99 -13.03 1.03 -1.09
C THR A 99 -13.60 1.89 -2.22
N LEU A 100 -12.80 2.19 -3.25
CA LEU A 100 -13.28 2.95 -4.41
C LEU A 100 -14.45 2.24 -5.08
N VAL A 101 -14.28 0.97 -5.45
CA VAL A 101 -15.30 0.18 -6.15
C VAL A 101 -16.57 0.08 -5.31
N LEU A 102 -16.45 -0.22 -4.00
CA LEU A 102 -17.60 -0.29 -3.10
C LEU A 102 -18.37 1.03 -2.97
N ARG A 103 -17.68 2.16 -3.07
CA ARG A 103 -18.33 3.49 -3.02
C ARG A 103 -18.88 3.92 -4.39
N ALA A 104 -18.24 3.52 -5.49
CA ALA A 104 -18.66 3.87 -6.83
C ALA A 104 -19.87 3.04 -7.31
N LEU A 105 -19.99 1.79 -6.86
CA LEU A 105 -21.12 0.92 -7.20
C LEU A 105 -22.42 1.36 -6.50
N PRO A 106 -23.57 1.32 -7.20
CA PRO A 106 -24.86 1.51 -6.56
C PRO A 106 -25.16 0.36 -5.58
N PRO A 107 -26.04 0.58 -4.58
CA PRO A 107 -26.58 -0.51 -3.77
C PRO A 107 -27.23 -1.57 -4.67
N GLY A 108 -26.87 -2.84 -4.47
CA GLY A 108 -27.38 -3.95 -5.27
C GLY A 108 -26.50 -5.19 -5.19
N ALA A 109 -26.83 -6.20 -6.02
CA ALA A 109 -26.18 -7.51 -6.02
C ALA A 109 -24.66 -7.43 -6.26
N GLY A 110 -24.18 -6.59 -7.17
CA GLY A 110 -22.74 -6.46 -7.45
C GLY A 110 -21.94 -5.95 -6.26
N ARG A 111 -22.44 -4.93 -5.54
CA ARG A 111 -21.82 -4.43 -4.31
C ARG A 111 -21.89 -5.46 -3.19
N GLY A 112 -23.04 -6.15 -3.06
CA GLY A 112 -23.22 -7.24 -2.09
C GLY A 112 -22.27 -8.39 -2.34
N GLY A 113 -22.12 -8.83 -3.58
CA GLY A 113 -21.20 -9.87 -4.00
C GLY A 113 -19.73 -9.54 -3.70
N LEU A 114 -19.31 -8.31 -4.01
CA LEU A 114 -17.95 -7.84 -3.70
C LEU A 114 -17.68 -7.82 -2.19
N LEU A 115 -18.63 -7.36 -1.38
CA LEU A 115 -18.54 -7.38 0.07
C LEU A 115 -18.48 -8.81 0.62
N ALA A 116 -19.35 -9.70 0.09
CA ALA A 116 -19.35 -11.11 0.47
C ALA A 116 -18.01 -11.78 0.13
N ALA A 117 -17.48 -11.52 -1.07
CA ALA A 117 -16.15 -12.01 -1.48
C ALA A 117 -15.04 -11.48 -0.57
N ALA A 118 -14.99 -10.16 -0.33
CA ALA A 118 -13.98 -9.53 0.54
C ALA A 118 -14.06 -10.01 2.00
N HIS A 119 -15.25 -10.44 2.45
CA HIS A 119 -15.48 -10.95 3.81
C HIS A 119 -15.55 -12.49 3.87
N SER A 120 -15.26 -13.19 2.78
CA SER A 120 -15.28 -14.65 2.75
C SER A 120 -14.20 -15.27 3.65
N ALA A 121 -14.42 -16.51 4.09
CA ALA A 121 -13.45 -17.22 4.92
C ALA A 121 -12.12 -17.46 4.19
N PRO A 122 -12.10 -17.89 2.91
CA PRO A 122 -10.84 -18.06 2.15
C PRO A 122 -10.02 -16.80 2.07
N VAL A 123 -10.64 -15.66 1.72
CA VAL A 123 -9.94 -14.36 1.67
C VAL A 123 -9.42 -13.98 3.06
N GLY A 124 -10.20 -14.22 4.13
CA GLY A 124 -9.76 -13.97 5.50
C GLY A 124 -8.56 -14.83 5.95
N VAL A 125 -8.41 -16.05 5.41
CA VAL A 125 -7.25 -16.93 5.61
C VAL A 125 -6.06 -16.44 4.80
N LEU A 126 -6.23 -16.14 3.52
CA LEU A 126 -5.16 -15.63 2.64
C LEU A 126 -4.59 -14.29 3.14
N LEU A 127 -5.44 -13.43 3.70
CA LEU A 127 -5.03 -12.15 4.31
C LEU A 127 -4.54 -12.29 5.76
N PHE A 128 -4.31 -13.51 6.26
CA PHE A 128 -3.64 -13.72 7.54
C PHE A 128 -2.15 -13.38 7.41
N PRO A 129 -1.60 -12.37 8.13
CA PRO A 129 -0.28 -11.83 7.86
C PRO A 129 0.86 -12.85 7.80
N PRO A 130 0.96 -13.85 8.72
CA PRO A 130 1.98 -14.88 8.61
C PRO A 130 1.84 -15.76 7.37
N LEU A 131 0.60 -16.10 6.95
CA LEU A 131 0.38 -16.88 5.74
C LEU A 131 0.70 -16.09 4.48
N ALA A 132 0.28 -14.81 4.43
CA ALA A 132 0.62 -13.93 3.31
C ALA A 132 2.13 -13.75 3.18
N ALA A 133 2.86 -13.57 4.30
CA ALA A 133 4.32 -13.51 4.34
C ALA A 133 4.96 -14.81 3.84
N LEU A 134 4.41 -15.97 4.25
CA LEU A 134 4.91 -17.26 3.80
C LEU A 134 4.69 -17.50 2.30
N LEU A 135 3.54 -17.10 1.76
CA LEU A 135 3.27 -17.18 0.32
C LEU A 135 4.20 -16.26 -0.48
N ASP A 136 4.47 -15.07 0.02
CA ASP A 136 5.32 -14.07 -0.64
C ASP A 136 6.79 -14.50 -0.57
N VAL A 137 7.39 -14.52 0.60
CA VAL A 137 8.81 -14.82 0.77
C VAL A 137 9.11 -16.30 0.54
N GLY A 138 8.25 -17.23 0.98
CA GLY A 138 8.42 -18.67 0.75
C GLY A 138 8.39 -19.02 -0.73
N GLY A 139 7.53 -18.36 -1.52
CA GLY A 139 7.52 -18.47 -2.98
C GLY A 139 8.85 -18.03 -3.61
N LEU A 140 9.47 -16.95 -3.11
CA LEU A 140 10.79 -16.49 -3.57
C LEU A 140 11.91 -17.47 -3.21
N TRP A 141 11.89 -18.02 -1.98
CA TRP A 141 12.86 -19.04 -1.57
C TRP A 141 12.75 -20.28 -2.46
N LEU A 142 11.53 -20.73 -2.74
CA LEU A 142 11.30 -21.83 -3.66
C LEU A 142 11.83 -21.52 -5.07
N LEU A 143 11.53 -20.32 -5.58
CA LEU A 143 11.97 -19.88 -6.90
C LEU A 143 13.49 -19.87 -7.05
N TYR A 144 14.20 -19.24 -6.10
CA TYR A 144 15.64 -18.97 -6.25
C TYR A 144 16.55 -20.03 -5.61
N ARG A 145 16.03 -20.92 -4.77
CA ARG A 145 16.85 -21.96 -4.10
C ARG A 145 16.61 -23.35 -4.68
N THR A 146 15.78 -23.46 -5.72
CA THR A 146 15.56 -24.67 -6.51
C THR A 146 15.80 -24.40 -7.99
N GLU A 147 15.67 -25.41 -8.83
CA GLU A 147 15.78 -25.27 -10.28
C GLU A 147 14.55 -24.57 -10.93
N LEU A 148 13.57 -24.16 -10.12
CA LEU A 148 12.34 -23.55 -10.60
C LEU A 148 12.60 -22.28 -11.40
N PHE A 149 13.58 -21.48 -11.00
CA PHE A 149 13.97 -20.28 -11.74
C PHE A 149 14.56 -20.62 -13.12
N ALA A 150 15.42 -21.62 -13.20
CA ALA A 150 15.97 -22.08 -14.45
C ALA A 150 14.85 -22.65 -15.37
N ALA A 151 13.96 -23.48 -14.83
CA ALA A 151 12.83 -24.02 -15.57
C ALA A 151 11.89 -22.91 -16.09
N ALA A 152 11.59 -21.90 -15.28
CA ALA A 152 10.74 -20.78 -15.67
C ALA A 152 11.32 -19.95 -16.82
N ARG A 153 12.64 -19.92 -17.01
CA ARG A 153 13.28 -19.26 -18.15
C ARG A 153 13.08 -19.98 -19.48
N HIS A 154 12.83 -21.27 -19.45
CA HIS A 154 12.65 -22.10 -20.64
C HIS A 154 11.18 -22.41 -20.97
N LEU A 155 10.28 -22.27 -19.99
CA LEU A 155 8.86 -22.61 -20.11
C LEU A 155 7.99 -21.35 -19.97
N PRO A 156 7.43 -20.80 -21.08
CA PRO A 156 6.66 -19.56 -21.05
C PRO A 156 5.45 -19.59 -20.12
N TRP A 157 4.73 -20.71 -20.02
CA TRP A 157 3.60 -20.86 -19.11
C TRP A 157 4.03 -20.82 -17.63
N LEU A 158 5.19 -21.41 -17.31
CA LEU A 158 5.74 -21.41 -15.95
C LEU A 158 6.22 -20.02 -15.58
N HIS A 159 6.85 -19.30 -16.51
CA HIS A 159 7.23 -17.91 -16.37
C HIS A 159 6.01 -17.04 -16.04
N ALA A 160 4.92 -17.19 -16.80
CA ALA A 160 3.67 -16.46 -16.54
C ALA A 160 3.07 -16.81 -15.18
N LEU A 161 3.07 -18.09 -14.78
CA LEU A 161 2.58 -18.55 -13.48
C LEU A 161 3.40 -17.96 -12.33
N VAL A 162 4.74 -17.96 -12.44
CA VAL A 162 5.63 -17.35 -11.43
C VAL A 162 5.34 -15.85 -11.27
N HIS A 163 5.20 -15.12 -12.37
CA HIS A 163 4.89 -13.69 -12.31
C HIS A 163 3.51 -13.40 -11.73
N ALA A 164 2.50 -14.20 -12.09
CA ALA A 164 1.17 -14.11 -11.50
C ALA A 164 1.19 -14.40 -9.99
N HIS A 165 1.95 -15.42 -9.57
CA HIS A 165 2.14 -15.74 -8.16
C HIS A 165 2.83 -14.60 -7.41
N VAL A 166 3.94 -14.06 -7.93
CA VAL A 166 4.70 -12.97 -7.31
C VAL A 166 3.82 -11.72 -7.13
N LEU A 167 3.05 -11.35 -8.16
CA LEU A 167 2.11 -10.23 -8.06
C LEU A 167 1.00 -10.49 -7.03
N ALA A 168 0.39 -11.66 -7.08
CA ALA A 168 -0.71 -12.02 -6.17
C ALA A 168 -0.23 -12.10 -4.72
N ALA A 169 0.91 -12.74 -4.45
CA ALA A 169 1.50 -12.85 -3.13
C ALA A 169 1.91 -11.48 -2.57
N GLY A 170 2.57 -10.64 -3.37
CA GLY A 170 2.93 -9.27 -2.99
C GLY A 170 1.70 -8.40 -2.68
N LEU A 171 0.63 -8.51 -3.48
CA LEU A 171 -0.65 -7.85 -3.19
C LEU A 171 -1.26 -8.35 -1.88
N LEU A 172 -1.34 -9.68 -1.68
CA LEU A 172 -1.88 -10.28 -0.46
C LEU A 172 -1.09 -9.84 0.78
N PHE A 173 0.25 -9.88 0.70
CA PHE A 173 1.12 -9.46 1.79
C PHE A 173 0.92 -7.97 2.11
N THR A 174 0.98 -7.11 1.10
CA THR A 174 0.75 -5.67 1.27
C THR A 174 -0.64 -5.37 1.84
N PHE A 175 -1.71 -6.01 1.34
CA PHE A 175 -3.05 -5.88 1.91
C PHE A 175 -3.12 -6.35 3.36
N SER A 176 -2.45 -7.46 3.69
CA SER A 176 -2.45 -8.03 5.04
C SER A 176 -1.75 -7.13 6.05
N VAL A 177 -0.67 -6.44 5.64
CA VAL A 177 0.09 -5.49 6.48
C VAL A 177 -0.64 -4.16 6.59
N CYS A 178 -1.07 -3.56 5.48
CA CYS A 178 -1.65 -2.22 5.46
C CYS A 178 -3.08 -2.18 6.00
N GLN A 179 -3.93 -3.15 5.66
CA GLN A 179 -5.36 -3.23 6.03
C GLN A 179 -6.12 -1.90 5.85
N LEU A 180 -5.86 -1.23 4.73
CA LEU A 180 -6.46 0.08 4.42
C LEU A 180 -7.88 -0.03 3.89
N ASP A 181 -8.16 -1.10 3.16
CA ASP A 181 -9.48 -1.44 2.63
C ASP A 181 -10.32 -2.24 3.66
N PRO A 182 -11.64 -2.41 3.43
CA PRO A 182 -12.48 -3.22 4.29
C PRO A 182 -12.02 -4.68 4.31
N VAL A 183 -11.73 -5.18 5.51
CA VAL A 183 -11.38 -6.58 5.77
C VAL A 183 -12.30 -7.16 6.83
N ARG A 184 -12.58 -8.46 6.75
CA ARG A 184 -13.47 -9.16 7.69
C ARG A 184 -13.02 -9.02 9.15
N ARG A 185 -11.72 -9.14 9.41
CA ARG A 185 -11.13 -9.02 10.75
C ARG A 185 -9.84 -8.22 10.67
N ARG A 186 -9.76 -7.11 11.37
CA ARG A 186 -8.51 -6.37 11.52
C ARG A 186 -7.60 -7.10 12.49
N ARG A 187 -6.39 -7.38 12.05
CA ARG A 187 -5.36 -8.00 12.87
C ARG A 187 -4.61 -6.95 13.69
N SER A 188 -4.05 -7.39 14.83
CA SER A 188 -3.31 -6.47 15.70
C SER A 188 -2.09 -5.85 14.98
N PRO A 189 -1.70 -4.61 15.28
CA PRO A 189 -0.49 -4.01 14.73
C PRO A 189 0.77 -4.83 15.04
N ALA A 190 0.85 -5.45 16.20
CA ALA A 190 1.97 -6.33 16.58
C ALA A 190 2.11 -7.52 15.63
N LEU A 191 1.02 -8.27 15.36
CA LEU A 191 1.06 -9.43 14.44
C LEU A 191 1.46 -9.00 13.01
N ARG A 192 0.97 -7.84 12.55
CA ARG A 192 1.34 -7.32 11.23
C ARG A 192 2.80 -6.87 11.18
N GLY A 193 3.27 -6.22 12.24
CA GLY A 193 4.66 -5.80 12.37
C GLY A 193 5.62 -6.96 12.47
N THR A 194 5.32 -8.00 13.26
CA THR A 194 6.17 -9.20 13.35
C THR A 194 6.22 -9.97 12.03
N ALA A 195 5.09 -10.07 11.30
CA ALA A 195 5.07 -10.68 9.98
C ALA A 195 5.90 -9.89 8.96
N LEU A 196 5.84 -8.54 8.99
CA LEU A 196 6.66 -7.67 8.14
C LEU A 196 8.15 -7.84 8.45
N LEU A 197 8.53 -7.81 9.72
CA LEU A 197 9.94 -7.98 10.13
C LEU A 197 10.48 -9.36 9.76
N ALA A 198 9.70 -10.41 9.95
CA ALA A 198 10.10 -11.77 9.60
C ALA A 198 10.25 -11.94 8.08
N ALA A 199 9.31 -11.39 7.29
CA ALA A 199 9.38 -11.41 5.82
C ALA A 199 10.61 -10.62 5.34
N GLY A 200 10.84 -9.42 5.84
CA GLY A 200 11.99 -8.59 5.48
C GLY A 200 13.31 -9.26 5.83
N ALA A 201 13.44 -9.82 7.03
CA ALA A 201 14.64 -10.58 7.40
C ALA A 201 14.90 -11.75 6.45
N ALA A 202 13.86 -12.54 6.11
CA ALA A 202 14.00 -13.67 5.20
C ALA A 202 14.30 -13.23 3.76
N HIS A 203 13.72 -12.11 3.29
CA HIS A 203 14.01 -11.49 2.00
C HIS A 203 15.48 -11.00 1.94
N ALA A 204 15.96 -10.30 2.98
CA ALA A 204 17.33 -9.81 3.07
C ALA A 204 18.35 -10.97 3.07
N VAL A 205 18.06 -12.06 3.80
CA VAL A 205 18.91 -13.27 3.81
C VAL A 205 18.95 -13.89 2.42
N LEU A 206 17.81 -13.99 1.74
CA LEU A 206 17.75 -14.50 0.36
C LEU A 206 18.57 -13.64 -0.59
N ALA A 207 18.42 -12.32 -0.55
CA ALA A 207 19.19 -11.39 -1.39
C ALA A 207 20.70 -11.53 -1.17
N LYS A 208 21.15 -11.65 0.09
CA LYS A 208 22.58 -11.90 0.44
C LYS A 208 23.04 -13.25 -0.09
N SER A 209 22.20 -14.29 -0.04
CA SER A 209 22.55 -15.61 -0.57
C SER A 209 22.72 -15.59 -2.10
N LEU A 210 21.90 -14.80 -2.80
CA LEU A 210 22.02 -14.58 -4.25
C LEU A 210 23.22 -13.74 -4.64
N TYR A 211 23.70 -12.87 -3.76
CA TYR A 211 24.97 -12.15 -3.95
C TYR A 211 26.18 -13.10 -3.97
N ALA A 212 26.10 -14.18 -3.20
CA ALA A 212 27.18 -15.17 -3.04
C ALA A 212 27.15 -16.26 -4.14
N ALA A 213 25.94 -16.69 -4.56
CA ALA A 213 25.77 -17.80 -5.49
C ALA A 213 24.53 -17.59 -6.38
N ALA A 214 24.66 -17.95 -7.67
CA ALA A 214 23.55 -17.93 -8.61
C ALA A 214 22.47 -18.94 -8.25
N PRO A 215 21.21 -18.74 -8.67
CA PRO A 215 20.18 -19.75 -8.56
C PRO A 215 20.58 -21.06 -9.25
N PRO A 216 20.21 -22.23 -8.69
CA PRO A 216 20.51 -23.52 -9.28
C PRO A 216 20.11 -23.61 -10.77
N GLY A 217 20.92 -24.29 -11.58
CA GLY A 217 20.68 -24.46 -13.00
C GLY A 217 20.89 -23.19 -13.86
N THR A 218 21.47 -22.13 -13.30
CA THR A 218 21.69 -20.86 -14.06
C THR A 218 23.14 -20.38 -13.97
N VAL A 219 23.56 -19.65 -15.02
CA VAL A 219 24.88 -19.02 -15.09
C VAL A 219 24.70 -17.53 -15.41
N PHE A 220 25.28 -16.67 -14.58
CA PHE A 220 25.34 -15.22 -14.75
C PHE A 220 26.77 -14.73 -14.52
N THR A 221 27.12 -13.58 -15.09
CA THR A 221 28.39 -12.94 -14.73
C THR A 221 28.35 -12.50 -13.27
N THR A 222 29.47 -12.59 -12.59
CA THR A 222 29.58 -12.17 -11.17
C THR A 222 29.13 -10.72 -10.96
N ALA A 223 29.44 -9.83 -11.92
CA ALA A 223 29.05 -8.43 -11.86
C ALA A 223 27.52 -8.26 -11.92
N ASP A 224 26.84 -8.95 -12.84
CA ASP A 224 25.39 -8.89 -13.00
C ASP A 224 24.68 -9.52 -11.79
N LEU A 225 25.16 -10.69 -11.33
CA LEU A 225 24.62 -11.35 -10.15
C LEU A 225 24.67 -10.45 -8.90
N ARG A 226 25.83 -9.84 -8.64
CA ARG A 226 26.00 -8.95 -7.48
C ARG A 226 25.19 -7.68 -7.61
N THR A 227 25.06 -7.10 -8.80
CA THR A 227 24.24 -5.92 -9.04
C THR A 227 22.77 -6.22 -8.82
N GLY A 228 22.27 -7.31 -9.40
CA GLY A 228 20.88 -7.75 -9.18
C GLY A 228 20.56 -8.06 -7.72
N ALA A 229 21.45 -8.76 -7.01
CA ALA A 229 21.29 -9.04 -5.60
C ALA A 229 21.26 -7.77 -4.73
N ARG A 230 22.06 -6.73 -5.07
CA ARG A 230 22.00 -5.41 -4.41
C ARG A 230 20.67 -4.71 -4.69
N VAL A 231 20.18 -4.74 -5.94
CA VAL A 231 18.87 -4.19 -6.29
C VAL A 231 17.79 -4.84 -5.45
N MET A 232 17.80 -6.17 -5.33
CA MET A 232 16.87 -6.91 -4.50
C MET A 232 16.96 -6.49 -3.03
N TYR A 233 18.17 -6.42 -2.46
CA TYR A 233 18.40 -6.07 -1.06
C TYR A 233 17.92 -4.65 -0.74
N TYR A 234 18.50 -3.64 -1.39
CA TYR A 234 18.18 -2.24 -1.07
C TYR A 234 16.80 -1.81 -1.55
N GLY A 235 16.35 -2.34 -2.69
CA GLY A 235 14.99 -2.10 -3.17
C GLY A 235 13.94 -2.68 -2.23
N GLY A 236 14.19 -3.88 -1.71
CA GLY A 236 13.35 -4.51 -0.70
C GLY A 236 13.26 -3.69 0.58
N ASP A 237 14.41 -3.32 1.15
CA ASP A 237 14.48 -2.48 2.34
C ASP A 237 13.65 -1.20 2.19
N LEU A 238 13.73 -0.53 1.02
CA LEU A 238 12.97 0.70 0.76
C LEU A 238 11.46 0.47 0.83
N VAL A 239 10.95 -0.60 0.20
CA VAL A 239 9.51 -0.90 0.21
C VAL A 239 9.05 -1.39 1.59
N GLU A 240 9.86 -2.18 2.27
CA GLU A 240 9.58 -2.65 3.63
C GLU A 240 9.50 -1.50 4.64
N VAL A 241 10.42 -0.53 4.56
CA VAL A 241 10.34 0.71 5.33
C VAL A 241 9.08 1.50 5.02
N ALA A 242 8.69 1.61 3.74
CA ALA A 242 7.45 2.27 3.37
C ALA A 242 6.22 1.55 3.94
N LEU A 243 6.19 0.21 3.93
CA LEU A 243 5.15 -0.60 4.59
C LEU A 243 5.11 -0.36 6.11
N ALA A 244 6.29 -0.30 6.75
CA ALA A 244 6.40 -0.01 8.19
C ALA A 244 5.86 1.39 8.53
N VAL A 245 6.15 2.39 7.69
CA VAL A 245 5.61 3.76 7.84
C VAL A 245 4.08 3.77 7.70
N VAL A 246 3.53 3.06 6.73
CA VAL A 246 2.06 2.95 6.56
C VAL A 246 1.42 2.25 7.77
N LEU A 247 2.03 1.18 8.25
CA LEU A 247 1.58 0.44 9.44
C LEU A 247 1.59 1.34 10.68
N ALA A 248 2.72 2.00 10.95
CA ALA A 248 2.88 2.91 12.10
C ALA A 248 1.90 4.09 12.03
N GLY A 249 1.76 4.73 10.87
CA GLY A 249 0.80 5.82 10.65
C GLY A 249 -0.65 5.38 10.87
N SER A 250 -1.01 4.18 10.42
CA SER A 250 -2.34 3.61 10.64
C SER A 250 -2.63 3.35 12.13
N TRP A 251 -1.63 2.84 12.85
CA TRP A 251 -1.70 2.60 14.30
C TRP A 251 -1.79 3.90 15.07
N TYR A 252 -0.95 4.89 14.79
CA TYR A 252 -0.96 6.19 15.42
C TYR A 252 -2.32 6.90 15.25
N ALA A 253 -2.84 6.91 14.03
CA ALA A 253 -4.16 7.47 13.75
C ALA A 253 -5.29 6.74 14.50
N ALA A 254 -5.21 5.42 14.65
CA ALA A 254 -6.19 4.64 15.40
C ALA A 254 -6.11 4.92 16.91
N ALA A 255 -4.90 5.01 17.47
CA ALA A 255 -4.66 5.35 18.87
C ALA A 255 -5.16 6.76 19.18
N GLY A 256 -4.89 7.75 18.33
CA GLY A 256 -5.39 9.12 18.50
C GLY A 256 -6.93 9.20 18.51
N ARG A 257 -7.59 8.47 17.59
CA ARG A 257 -9.07 8.38 17.62
C ARG A 257 -9.61 7.71 18.86
N ALA A 258 -8.96 6.67 19.36
CA ALA A 258 -9.35 6.00 20.60
C ALA A 258 -9.22 6.93 21.82
N TRP A 259 -8.11 7.66 21.89
CA TRP A 259 -7.88 8.65 22.94
C TRP A 259 -8.90 9.81 22.93
N ALA A 260 -9.19 10.35 21.72
CA ALA A 260 -10.20 11.40 21.57
C ALA A 260 -11.60 10.93 21.99
N ARG A 261 -11.97 9.66 21.68
CA ARG A 261 -13.24 9.07 22.17
C ARG A 261 -13.27 8.94 23.68
N ARG A 262 -12.19 8.48 24.33
CA ARG A 262 -12.09 8.36 25.79
C ARG A 262 -12.25 9.71 26.47
N ARG A 263 -11.58 10.76 25.97
CA ARG A 263 -11.73 12.13 26.50
C ARG A 263 -13.15 12.67 26.39
N ARG A 264 -13.87 12.36 25.29
CA ARG A 264 -15.28 12.77 25.12
C ARG A 264 -16.23 12.01 26.03
N ALA A 265 -15.90 10.78 26.41
CA ALA A 265 -16.69 9.92 27.29
C ALA A 265 -16.43 10.20 28.79
N ASP A 266 -15.37 10.94 29.14
CA ASP A 266 -15.03 11.26 30.51
C ASP A 266 -16.05 12.27 31.12
N PRO A 267 -16.85 11.88 32.12
CA PRO A 267 -17.86 12.77 32.74
C PRO A 267 -17.24 14.00 33.43
N ARG A 268 -16.00 13.90 33.91
CA ARG A 268 -15.28 15.00 34.55
C ARG A 268 -14.91 16.11 33.56
N ALA A 269 -14.51 15.76 32.35
CA ALA A 269 -14.24 16.71 31.25
C ALA A 269 -15.52 17.43 30.78
N ARG A 270 -16.71 16.79 30.89
CA ARG A 270 -17.99 17.42 30.58
C ARG A 270 -18.40 18.42 31.68
N ARG A 271 -18.20 18.09 32.95
CA ARG A 271 -18.51 19.00 34.08
C ARG A 271 -17.64 20.25 34.12
N GLY A 272 -16.34 20.13 33.69
CA GLY A 272 -15.45 21.29 33.57
C GLY A 272 -15.88 22.28 32.47
N ARG A 273 -16.35 21.80 31.33
CA ARG A 273 -16.88 22.67 30.25
C ARG A 273 -18.21 23.32 30.64
N GLY A 274 -19.11 22.60 31.29
CA GLY A 274 -20.40 23.15 31.78
C GLY A 274 -20.20 24.24 32.82
N ARG A 275 -19.16 24.14 33.65
CA ARG A 275 -18.81 25.21 34.60
C ARG A 275 -18.18 26.44 33.97
N ALA A 276 -17.34 26.24 32.93
CA ALA A 276 -16.73 27.35 32.21
C ALA A 276 -17.77 28.18 31.44
N THR A 277 -18.74 27.52 30.78
CA THR A 277 -19.83 28.22 30.08
C THR A 277 -20.87 28.84 31.03
N ALA A 278 -21.08 28.26 32.20
CA ALA A 278 -21.97 28.85 33.21
C ALA A 278 -21.32 30.03 33.94
N GLY A 279 -19.99 30.09 34.04
CA GLY A 279 -19.25 31.24 34.62
C GLY A 279 -19.18 32.47 33.72
N GLU A 280 -19.29 32.28 32.39
CA GLU A 280 -19.22 33.38 31.42
C GLU A 280 -20.57 34.09 31.20
N GLY A 281 -21.69 33.41 31.60
CA GLY A 281 -23.06 33.98 31.56
C GLY A 281 -23.49 34.74 32.80
N ALA A 282 -22.72 34.69 33.89
CA ALA A 282 -23.07 35.36 35.17
C ALA A 282 -22.12 36.51 35.51
N ARG A 283 -21.96 37.47 34.59
CA ARG A 283 -21.54 38.83 35.00
C ARG A 283 -22.83 39.61 35.35
N PRO A 284 -23.04 40.03 36.61
CA PRO A 284 -24.09 40.96 36.95
C PRO A 284 -23.83 42.26 36.20
N ILE A 285 -24.78 42.74 35.46
CA ILE A 285 -24.81 44.13 35.00
C ILE A 285 -24.98 44.96 36.26
N GLU A 286 -23.86 45.39 36.82
CA GLU A 286 -23.87 46.35 37.95
C GLU A 286 -24.33 47.69 37.38
N ALA A 287 -25.50 48.10 37.86
CA ALA A 287 -26.21 49.29 37.44
C ALA A 287 -25.34 50.51 37.68
N ALA A 288 -24.82 51.09 36.57
CA ALA A 288 -24.32 52.43 36.54
C ALA A 288 -25.51 53.40 36.60
N GLY A 289 -25.55 54.24 37.59
CA GLY A 289 -26.48 55.36 37.51
C GLY A 289 -26.82 55.98 38.85
N ARG A 290 -25.96 56.76 39.44
CA ARG A 290 -26.34 57.98 40.16
C ARG A 290 -25.61 59.18 39.55
N PRO A 291 -26.30 60.23 39.08
CA PRO A 291 -25.66 61.47 38.67
C PRO A 291 -25.21 62.21 39.93
N ILE A 292 -23.94 62.52 39.99
CA ILE A 292 -23.36 63.47 40.96
C ILE A 292 -23.76 64.85 40.48
N VAL A 293 -24.69 65.48 41.20
CA VAL A 293 -24.96 66.95 41.13
C VAL A 293 -23.78 67.61 41.81
N THR A 294 -22.93 68.26 41.08
CA THR A 294 -21.93 69.25 41.59
C THR A 294 -22.50 70.66 41.41
N GLU A 295 -22.83 71.19 42.54
CA GLU A 295 -23.12 72.62 42.74
C GLU A 295 -21.86 73.46 42.38
N PRO A 296 -22.00 74.62 41.69
CA PRO A 296 -20.86 75.47 41.40
C PRO A 296 -20.54 76.36 42.63
N PRO A 297 -19.25 76.61 42.93
CA PRO A 297 -18.88 77.61 43.94
C PRO A 297 -19.02 79.02 43.38
N ASP A 298 -19.74 79.81 44.16
CA ASP A 298 -19.80 81.28 44.05
C ASP A 298 -18.46 81.90 44.26
N GLY A 299 -18.20 82.95 43.46
CA GLY A 299 -17.47 84.09 43.90
C GLY A 299 -15.97 84.14 43.59
N PHE A 300 -15.59 84.99 42.61
CA PHE A 300 -14.79 86.19 42.97
C PHE A 300 -14.81 87.16 41.83
N ARG A 301 -15.20 88.41 42.20
CA ARG A 301 -15.04 89.67 41.42
C ARG A 301 -13.57 90.02 41.32
N ARG A 302 -13.09 90.42 40.17
CA ARG A 302 -12.57 91.74 39.73
C ARG A 302 -12.01 91.62 38.34
#